data_4e9d1255958caf6cac5e376d50b16180
#
_entry.id   4e9d1255958caf6cac5e376d50b16180
#
_cell.length_a   1.000
_cell.length_b   1.000
_cell.length_c   1.000
_cell.angle_alpha   90.00
_cell.angle_beta   90.00
_cell.angle_gamma   90.00
#
_symmetry.space_group_name_H-M   'P 1'
#
loop_
_entity.id
_entity.type
_entity.pdbx_description
1 polymer ?
#
loop_
_entity_poly.entity_id
_entity_poly.type
_entity_poly.pdbx_seq_one_letter_code
_entity_poly.pdbx_strand_id
1 'polypeptide(L)'
;HVVLVPYISGSDEYKSKPAQHSCKELQGMGIAPNIIVLRADGPVGNDIKRKISMFCNVRPDCVIENLTMPSLYECPLMLETAGLTNVVARQLHLQTPPTDLTEWKELISRIATRSKTCTIALVGKYVKLHDAYLSVMESLYHAGFENESKVNIKWVDSEHLMDQNCCAEELGDADGIIVPGGFGDRGIEGMIQAAQYARENHVPYFGICLGMQIMVMEYARNVLGYADANSSEFAPEGQHNVIDLMPDQQGVETK
;
A
#
# COMPACT_ATOMS: atom_id res chain seq x y z
N HIS A 1 4.03 -19.14 13.46
CA HIS A 1 5.10 -18.21 13.80
C HIS A 1 5.92 -17.88 12.56
N VAL A 2 5.95 -16.62 12.15
CA VAL A 2 6.77 -16.14 11.02
C VAL A 2 8.09 -15.64 11.56
N VAL A 3 9.19 -16.10 10.97
CA VAL A 3 10.56 -15.76 11.42
C VAL A 3 11.45 -15.41 10.24
N LEU A 4 12.35 -14.46 10.43
CA LEU A 4 13.35 -14.09 9.43
C LEU A 4 14.52 -15.06 9.46
N VAL A 5 14.94 -15.53 8.28
CA VAL A 5 16.18 -16.30 8.06
C VAL A 5 17.10 -15.46 7.18
N PRO A 6 17.99 -14.64 7.76
CA PRO A 6 18.84 -13.76 7.01
C PRO A 6 19.92 -14.52 6.25
N TYR A 7 20.23 -14.05 5.04
CA TYR A 7 21.42 -14.44 4.29
C TYR A 7 22.58 -13.52 4.65
N ILE A 8 23.75 -14.11 4.91
CA ILE A 8 24.98 -13.38 5.23
C ILE A 8 25.94 -13.51 4.07
N SER A 9 26.07 -12.48 3.28
CA SER A 9 26.95 -12.45 2.09
C SER A 9 28.41 -12.78 2.40
N GLY A 10 28.92 -12.37 3.57
CA GLY A 10 30.30 -12.65 3.98
C GLY A 10 30.61 -14.12 4.28
N SER A 11 29.60 -14.95 4.57
CA SER A 11 29.74 -16.40 4.77
C SER A 11 28.98 -17.23 3.75
N ASP A 12 28.36 -16.59 2.78
CA ASP A 12 27.59 -17.21 1.69
C ASP A 12 26.56 -18.24 2.18
N GLU A 13 25.85 -17.91 3.27
CA GLU A 13 24.90 -18.85 3.87
C GLU A 13 23.74 -18.17 4.60
N TYR A 14 22.62 -18.88 4.70
CA TYR A 14 21.49 -18.54 5.55
C TYR A 14 21.77 -18.90 7.02
N LYS A 15 21.33 -18.04 7.95
CA LYS A 15 21.55 -18.25 9.38
C LYS A 15 20.25 -18.64 10.10
N SER A 16 20.21 -19.83 10.68
CA SER A 16 19.04 -20.34 11.44
C SER A 16 18.95 -19.78 12.87
N LYS A 17 20.02 -19.23 13.44
CA LYS A 17 20.03 -18.76 14.83
C LYS A 17 18.99 -17.69 15.14
N PRO A 18 18.76 -16.65 14.32
CA PRO A 18 17.71 -15.67 14.59
C PRO A 18 16.31 -16.30 14.71
N ALA A 19 15.99 -17.25 13.83
CA ALA A 19 14.73 -17.99 13.88
C ALA A 19 14.60 -18.84 15.15
N GLN A 20 15.69 -19.51 15.56
CA GLN A 20 15.73 -20.29 16.80
C GLN A 20 15.54 -19.40 18.05
N HIS A 21 16.17 -18.23 18.10
CA HIS A 21 16.00 -17.28 19.20
C HIS A 21 14.55 -16.75 19.25
N SER A 22 14.00 -16.33 18.13
CA SER A 22 12.61 -15.85 18.05
C SER A 22 11.61 -16.91 18.52
N CYS A 23 11.82 -18.17 18.15
CA CYS A 23 10.98 -19.29 18.61
C CYS A 23 11.14 -19.53 20.12
N LYS A 24 12.37 -19.45 20.65
CA LYS A 24 12.64 -19.62 22.09
C LYS A 24 11.97 -18.53 22.92
N GLU A 25 12.03 -17.26 22.47
CA GLU A 25 11.33 -16.17 23.14
C GLU A 25 9.82 -16.42 23.19
N LEU A 26 9.21 -16.84 22.07
CA LEU A 26 7.78 -17.18 22.02
C LEU A 26 7.43 -18.32 23.00
N GLN A 27 8.25 -19.35 23.03
CA GLN A 27 8.08 -20.49 23.96
C GLN A 27 8.25 -20.05 25.41
N GLY A 28 9.16 -19.09 25.69
CA GLY A 28 9.34 -18.49 27.02
C GLY A 28 8.10 -17.73 27.52
N MET A 29 7.26 -17.25 26.59
CA MET A 29 5.94 -16.66 26.89
C MET A 29 4.83 -17.72 27.05
N GLY A 30 5.15 -19.01 27.00
CA GLY A 30 4.17 -20.10 27.11
C GLY A 30 3.47 -20.48 25.81
N ILE A 31 3.93 -19.98 24.65
CA ILE A 31 3.31 -20.25 23.34
C ILE A 31 4.23 -21.18 22.53
N ALA A 32 3.76 -22.40 22.26
CA ALA A 32 4.45 -23.34 21.38
C ALA A 32 3.90 -23.23 19.93
N PRO A 33 4.71 -22.87 18.94
CA PRO A 33 4.25 -22.78 17.56
C PRO A 33 4.01 -24.19 16.98
N ASN A 34 2.94 -24.36 16.22
CA ASN A 34 2.66 -25.59 15.47
C ASN A 34 3.30 -25.57 14.08
N ILE A 35 3.43 -24.38 13.49
CA ILE A 35 4.01 -24.15 12.16
C ILE A 35 4.97 -22.99 12.25
N ILE A 36 6.13 -23.12 11.61
CA ILE A 36 7.11 -22.02 11.45
C ILE A 36 7.20 -21.67 9.98
N VAL A 37 6.99 -20.39 9.66
CA VAL A 37 7.13 -19.85 8.32
C VAL A 37 8.43 -19.07 8.23
N LEU A 38 9.33 -19.52 7.37
CA LEU A 38 10.67 -18.95 7.18
C LEU A 38 10.64 -17.87 6.12
N ARG A 39 10.70 -16.62 6.52
CA ARG A 39 10.84 -15.49 5.60
C ARG A 39 12.29 -15.34 5.19
N ALA A 40 12.58 -15.53 3.90
CA ALA A 40 13.93 -15.45 3.33
C ALA A 40 13.89 -14.87 1.90
N ASP A 41 15.04 -14.36 1.43
CA ASP A 41 15.15 -13.81 0.07
C ASP A 41 15.28 -14.90 -1.00
N GLY A 42 15.69 -16.10 -0.62
CA GLY A 42 15.80 -17.25 -1.50
C GLY A 42 15.74 -18.56 -0.71
N PRO A 43 15.80 -19.73 -1.38
CA PRO A 43 15.70 -21.05 -0.75
C PRO A 43 16.72 -21.26 0.36
N VAL A 44 16.25 -21.56 1.57
CA VAL A 44 17.14 -21.73 2.74
C VAL A 44 17.78 -23.11 2.82
N GLY A 45 17.27 -24.09 2.09
CA GLY A 45 17.79 -25.45 2.06
C GLY A 45 17.31 -26.34 3.20
N ASN A 46 17.37 -27.66 2.96
CA ASN A 46 16.84 -28.68 3.88
C ASN A 46 17.61 -28.73 5.21
N ASP A 47 18.89 -28.43 5.24
CA ASP A 47 19.67 -28.47 6.49
C ASP A 47 19.24 -27.37 7.47
N ILE A 48 18.93 -26.17 6.97
CA ILE A 48 18.41 -25.07 7.80
C ILE A 48 17.01 -25.42 8.29
N LYS A 49 16.14 -25.94 7.44
CA LYS A 49 14.79 -26.39 7.82
C LYS A 49 14.82 -27.47 8.89
N ARG A 50 15.71 -28.45 8.75
CA ARG A 50 15.91 -29.52 9.73
C ARG A 50 16.41 -28.98 11.08
N LYS A 51 17.39 -28.08 11.07
CA LYS A 51 17.88 -27.43 12.29
C LYS A 51 16.76 -26.67 13.00
N ILE A 52 15.98 -25.87 12.28
CA ILE A 52 14.86 -25.10 12.87
C ILE A 52 13.81 -26.04 13.42
N SER A 53 13.37 -27.07 12.67
CA SER A 53 12.46 -28.11 13.13
C SER A 53 12.88 -28.72 14.47
N MET A 54 14.13 -29.13 14.56
CA MET A 54 14.69 -29.77 15.76
C MET A 54 14.77 -28.80 16.95
N PHE A 55 15.33 -27.60 16.76
CA PHE A 55 15.50 -26.63 17.84
C PHE A 55 14.21 -25.98 18.31
N CYS A 56 13.23 -25.86 17.45
CA CYS A 56 11.93 -25.26 17.77
C CYS A 56 10.86 -26.31 18.14
N ASN A 57 11.23 -27.59 18.16
CA ASN A 57 10.34 -28.72 18.48
C ASN A 57 9.05 -28.75 17.64
N VAL A 58 9.20 -28.51 16.32
CA VAL A 58 8.11 -28.65 15.35
C VAL A 58 8.42 -29.76 14.34
N ARG A 59 7.40 -30.35 13.74
CA ARG A 59 7.62 -31.39 12.72
C ARG A 59 8.34 -30.78 11.49
N PRO A 60 9.21 -31.54 10.81
CA PRO A 60 9.94 -31.05 9.63
C PRO A 60 9.04 -30.50 8.52
N ASP A 61 7.87 -31.12 8.31
CA ASP A 61 6.87 -30.70 7.34
C ASP A 61 6.06 -29.47 7.77
N CYS A 62 6.19 -29.03 9.03
CA CYS A 62 5.62 -27.78 9.54
C CYS A 62 6.59 -26.58 9.46
N VAL A 63 7.74 -26.75 8.80
CA VAL A 63 8.69 -25.65 8.53
C VAL A 63 8.56 -25.26 7.06
N ILE A 64 7.87 -24.17 6.82
CA ILE A 64 7.45 -23.70 5.49
C ILE A 64 8.28 -22.50 5.08
N GLU A 65 8.79 -22.49 3.86
CA GLU A 65 9.48 -21.33 3.27
C GLU A 65 8.47 -20.30 2.75
N ASN A 66 8.75 -19.02 3.03
CA ASN A 66 8.10 -17.87 2.43
C ASN A 66 9.18 -16.99 1.81
N LEU A 67 9.35 -17.12 0.52
CA LEU A 67 10.44 -16.49 -0.23
C LEU A 67 10.03 -15.13 -0.79
N THR A 68 11.01 -14.28 -1.08
CA THR A 68 10.79 -13.05 -1.83
C THR A 68 10.36 -13.41 -3.25
N MET A 69 9.19 -12.92 -3.66
CA MET A 69 8.63 -13.13 -4.98
C MET A 69 8.68 -11.81 -5.78
N PRO A 70 8.75 -11.85 -7.12
CA PRO A 70 8.71 -10.65 -7.96
C PRO A 70 7.44 -9.81 -7.74
N SER A 71 6.33 -10.48 -7.46
CA SER A 71 5.07 -9.86 -7.08
C SER A 71 4.56 -10.45 -5.76
N LEU A 72 4.07 -9.60 -4.86
CA LEU A 72 3.44 -10.05 -3.62
C LEU A 72 2.25 -11.00 -3.89
N TYR A 73 1.59 -10.82 -5.02
CA TYR A 73 0.44 -11.65 -5.43
C TYR A 73 0.83 -13.08 -5.83
N GLU A 74 2.12 -13.38 -6.01
CA GLU A 74 2.62 -14.75 -6.23
C GLU A 74 2.77 -15.54 -4.92
N CYS A 75 2.79 -14.87 -3.76
CA CYS A 75 2.97 -15.53 -2.46
C CYS A 75 1.96 -16.65 -2.19
N PRO A 76 0.64 -16.53 -2.48
CA PRO A 76 -0.31 -17.61 -2.26
C PRO A 76 0.04 -18.87 -3.06
N LEU A 77 0.48 -18.74 -4.30
CA LEU A 77 0.90 -19.87 -5.14
C LEU A 77 2.15 -20.55 -4.59
N MET A 78 3.11 -19.74 -4.14
CA MET A 78 4.36 -20.24 -3.53
C MET A 78 4.07 -20.99 -2.22
N LEU A 79 3.24 -20.44 -1.33
CA LEU A 79 2.87 -21.05 -0.06
C LEU A 79 2.07 -22.34 -0.25
N GLU A 80 1.18 -22.39 -1.26
CA GLU A 80 0.47 -23.63 -1.62
C GLU A 80 1.45 -24.71 -2.13
N THR A 81 2.38 -24.33 -3.00
CA THR A 81 3.44 -25.23 -3.49
C THR A 81 4.33 -25.73 -2.35
N ALA A 82 4.60 -24.87 -1.35
CA ALA A 82 5.33 -25.27 -0.14
C ALA A 82 4.51 -26.15 0.81
N GLY A 83 3.23 -26.39 0.53
CA GLY A 83 2.34 -27.29 1.28
C GLY A 83 1.70 -26.68 2.52
N LEU A 84 1.68 -25.34 2.65
CA LEU A 84 1.13 -24.66 3.83
C LEU A 84 -0.33 -25.03 4.09
N THR A 85 -1.19 -25.04 3.07
CA THR A 85 -2.62 -25.35 3.22
C THR A 85 -2.83 -26.74 3.82
N ASN A 86 -2.14 -27.75 3.31
CA ASN A 86 -2.25 -29.13 3.82
C ASN A 86 -1.75 -29.24 5.28
N VAL A 87 -0.68 -28.52 5.61
CA VAL A 87 -0.14 -28.50 6.98
C VAL A 87 -1.11 -27.81 7.94
N VAL A 88 -1.69 -26.69 7.55
CA VAL A 88 -2.70 -25.96 8.36
C VAL A 88 -3.95 -26.81 8.57
N ALA A 89 -4.50 -27.38 7.48
CA ALA A 89 -5.70 -28.24 7.57
C ALA A 89 -5.47 -29.40 8.53
N ARG A 90 -4.31 -30.07 8.45
CA ARG A 90 -3.95 -31.15 9.36
C ARG A 90 -3.81 -30.68 10.81
N GLN A 91 -3.15 -29.54 11.06
CA GLN A 91 -2.96 -29.01 12.41
C GLN A 91 -4.27 -28.58 13.07
N LEU A 92 -5.23 -28.13 12.27
CA LEU A 92 -6.55 -27.73 12.73
C LEU A 92 -7.61 -28.86 12.66
N HIS A 93 -7.19 -30.07 12.25
CA HIS A 93 -8.07 -31.21 12.05
C HIS A 93 -9.25 -30.94 11.10
N LEU A 94 -9.01 -30.14 10.07
CA LEU A 94 -9.99 -29.79 9.05
C LEU A 94 -9.96 -30.80 7.89
N GLN A 95 -11.12 -31.14 7.38
CA GLN A 95 -11.26 -31.80 6.10
C GLN A 95 -11.63 -30.76 5.05
N THR A 96 -10.70 -30.50 4.15
CA THR A 96 -10.87 -29.49 3.09
C THR A 96 -10.76 -30.18 1.73
N PRO A 97 -11.51 -29.69 0.72
CA PRO A 97 -11.25 -30.10 -0.66
C PRO A 97 -9.86 -29.65 -1.09
N PRO A 98 -9.31 -30.19 -2.18
CA PRO A 98 -8.09 -29.67 -2.79
C PRO A 98 -8.23 -28.18 -3.08
N THR A 99 -7.15 -27.43 -2.86
CA THR A 99 -7.13 -25.97 -3.12
C THR A 99 -7.24 -25.72 -4.63
N ASP A 100 -8.20 -24.91 -5.03
CA ASP A 100 -8.31 -24.40 -6.39
C ASP A 100 -7.82 -22.96 -6.44
N LEU A 101 -6.73 -22.71 -7.15
CA LEU A 101 -6.12 -21.39 -7.38
C LEU A 101 -6.15 -21.00 -8.86
N THR A 102 -7.10 -21.53 -9.63
CA THR A 102 -7.19 -21.27 -11.06
C THR A 102 -7.38 -19.78 -11.35
N GLU A 103 -8.37 -19.13 -10.75
CA GLU A 103 -8.61 -17.69 -10.90
C GLU A 103 -7.41 -16.84 -10.43
N TRP A 104 -6.73 -17.28 -9.37
CA TRP A 104 -5.55 -16.60 -8.86
C TRP A 104 -4.36 -16.70 -9.84
N LYS A 105 -4.17 -17.84 -10.49
CA LYS A 105 -3.15 -18.01 -11.54
C LYS A 105 -3.44 -17.14 -12.76
N GLU A 106 -4.71 -17.00 -13.12
CA GLU A 106 -5.15 -16.09 -14.19
C GLU A 106 -4.84 -14.64 -13.85
N LEU A 107 -5.09 -14.21 -12.59
CA LEU A 107 -4.69 -12.87 -12.12
C LEU A 107 -3.17 -12.66 -12.26
N ILE A 108 -2.35 -13.60 -11.80
CA ILE A 108 -0.89 -13.49 -11.93
C ILE A 108 -0.46 -13.41 -13.39
N SER A 109 -1.09 -14.19 -14.27
CA SER A 109 -0.83 -14.12 -15.72
C SER A 109 -1.17 -12.73 -16.29
N ARG A 110 -2.32 -12.14 -15.90
CA ARG A 110 -2.69 -10.77 -16.30
C ARG A 110 -1.66 -9.74 -15.80
N ILE A 111 -1.22 -9.87 -14.54
CA ILE A 111 -0.19 -9.00 -13.97
C ILE A 111 1.11 -9.07 -14.77
N ALA A 112 1.53 -10.26 -15.18
CA ALA A 112 2.78 -10.47 -15.90
C ALA A 112 2.72 -9.95 -17.35
N THR A 113 1.56 -10.02 -18.00
CA THR A 113 1.38 -9.72 -19.42
C THR A 113 1.00 -8.28 -19.75
N ARG A 114 0.89 -7.40 -18.73
CA ARG A 114 0.55 -5.99 -18.93
C ARG A 114 1.53 -5.31 -19.88
N SER A 115 0.99 -4.69 -20.93
CA SER A 115 1.78 -4.07 -22.01
C SER A 115 1.72 -2.54 -22.04
N LYS A 116 0.65 -1.96 -21.46
CA LYS A 116 0.46 -0.51 -21.37
C LYS A 116 1.18 0.04 -20.15
N THR A 117 1.46 1.34 -20.16
CA THR A 117 1.98 2.09 -19.01
C THR A 117 1.10 3.31 -18.77
N CYS A 118 0.96 3.70 -17.50
CA CYS A 118 0.22 4.87 -17.08
C CYS A 118 0.96 5.50 -15.90
N THR A 119 1.18 6.79 -15.92
CA THR A 119 1.82 7.54 -14.84
C THR A 119 0.77 8.35 -14.08
N ILE A 120 0.59 8.06 -12.81
CA ILE A 120 -0.33 8.77 -11.92
C ILE A 120 0.47 9.60 -10.93
N ALA A 121 0.30 10.92 -10.96
CA ALA A 121 0.86 11.80 -9.95
C ALA A 121 0.01 11.74 -8.68
N LEU A 122 0.60 11.27 -7.59
CA LEU A 122 0.00 11.31 -6.27
C LEU A 122 0.50 12.56 -5.56
N VAL A 123 -0.35 13.58 -5.49
CA VAL A 123 -0.04 14.88 -4.88
C VAL A 123 -0.52 14.86 -3.43
N GLY A 124 0.41 14.88 -2.49
CA GLY A 124 0.06 14.71 -1.07
C GLY A 124 1.03 15.38 -0.10
N LYS A 125 0.68 15.28 1.18
CA LYS A 125 1.46 15.85 2.30
C LYS A 125 2.51 14.88 2.86
N TYR A 126 2.30 13.58 2.69
CA TYR A 126 3.08 12.51 3.34
C TYR A 126 3.87 11.67 2.33
N VAL A 127 4.23 12.25 1.19
CA VAL A 127 4.87 11.55 0.07
C VAL A 127 6.27 11.00 0.38
N LYS A 128 6.91 11.48 1.45
CA LYS A 128 8.20 10.93 1.94
C LYS A 128 8.04 9.61 2.69
N LEU A 129 6.83 9.29 3.14
CA LEU A 129 6.47 8.05 3.82
C LEU A 129 5.39 7.33 2.99
N HIS A 130 5.80 6.56 2.01
CA HIS A 130 4.91 5.90 1.05
C HIS A 130 3.83 5.04 1.72
N ASP A 131 4.15 4.44 2.87
CA ASP A 131 3.20 3.62 3.65
C ASP A 131 1.95 4.39 4.10
N ALA A 132 2.03 5.73 4.23
CA ALA A 132 0.86 6.55 4.54
C ALA A 132 -0.24 6.46 3.47
N TYR A 133 0.14 6.14 2.24
CA TYR A 133 -0.77 6.02 1.09
C TYR A 133 -0.82 4.59 0.53
N LEU A 134 -0.43 3.58 1.30
CA LEU A 134 -0.36 2.19 0.85
C LEU A 134 -1.66 1.72 0.21
N SER A 135 -2.82 1.98 0.81
CA SER A 135 -4.12 1.57 0.27
C SER A 135 -4.45 2.25 -1.06
N VAL A 136 -4.07 3.52 -1.22
CA VAL A 136 -4.26 4.26 -2.49
C VAL A 136 -3.36 3.69 -3.57
N MET A 137 -2.09 3.45 -3.23
CA MET A 137 -1.09 2.84 -4.12
C MET A 137 -1.55 1.46 -4.61
N GLU A 138 -1.95 0.58 -3.69
CA GLU A 138 -2.44 -0.76 -4.03
C GLU A 138 -3.72 -0.71 -4.88
N SER A 139 -4.63 0.22 -4.60
CA SER A 139 -5.84 0.42 -5.41
C SER A 139 -5.52 0.83 -6.85
N LEU A 140 -4.50 1.68 -7.03
CA LEU A 140 -4.02 2.07 -8.37
C LEU A 140 -3.39 0.86 -9.10
N TYR A 141 -2.63 0.02 -8.39
CA TYR A 141 -2.08 -1.21 -8.99
C TYR A 141 -3.18 -2.19 -9.37
N HIS A 142 -4.21 -2.38 -8.53
CA HIS A 142 -5.37 -3.23 -8.85
C HIS A 142 -6.10 -2.74 -10.10
N ALA A 143 -6.34 -1.42 -10.19
CA ALA A 143 -6.91 -0.82 -11.39
C ALA A 143 -6.03 -1.09 -12.63
N GLY A 144 -4.70 -1.00 -12.46
CA GLY A 144 -3.74 -1.33 -13.50
C GLY A 144 -3.79 -2.79 -13.94
N PHE A 145 -4.05 -3.73 -13.03
CA PHE A 145 -4.19 -5.15 -13.36
C PHE A 145 -5.38 -5.40 -14.27
N GLU A 146 -6.51 -4.76 -13.98
CA GLU A 146 -7.73 -4.89 -14.77
C GLU A 146 -7.65 -4.18 -16.12
N ASN A 147 -6.94 -3.05 -16.20
CA ASN A 147 -6.79 -2.26 -17.42
C ASN A 147 -5.52 -2.60 -18.23
N GLU A 148 -4.86 -3.73 -17.95
CA GLU A 148 -3.64 -4.19 -18.63
C GLU A 148 -2.50 -3.16 -18.60
N SER A 149 -2.47 -2.30 -17.59
CA SER A 149 -1.54 -1.19 -17.46
C SER A 149 -0.58 -1.38 -16.28
N LYS A 150 0.69 -1.05 -16.50
CA LYS A 150 1.68 -0.86 -15.43
C LYS A 150 1.54 0.57 -14.93
N VAL A 151 1.07 0.74 -13.70
CA VAL A 151 0.91 2.06 -13.10
C VAL A 151 2.25 2.47 -12.47
N ASN A 152 2.78 3.60 -12.92
CA ASN A 152 3.90 4.29 -12.30
C ASN A 152 3.33 5.39 -11.40
N ILE A 153 3.66 5.36 -10.11
CA ILE A 153 3.22 6.41 -9.17
C ILE A 153 4.33 7.43 -9.05
N LYS A 154 4.03 8.67 -9.47
CA LYS A 154 4.89 9.83 -9.28
C LYS A 154 4.49 10.52 -7.98
N TRP A 155 5.39 10.49 -7.02
CA TRP A 155 5.17 11.10 -5.70
C TRP A 155 5.48 12.59 -5.75
N VAL A 156 4.49 13.43 -5.53
CA VAL A 156 4.62 14.89 -5.61
C VAL A 156 4.25 15.50 -4.26
N ASP A 157 5.21 16.20 -3.65
CA ASP A 157 4.97 16.96 -2.43
C ASP A 157 4.18 18.23 -2.78
N SER A 158 2.97 18.36 -2.23
CA SER A 158 2.10 19.49 -2.50
C SER A 158 2.73 20.85 -2.13
N GLU A 159 3.68 20.88 -1.19
CA GLU A 159 4.37 22.12 -0.81
C GLU A 159 5.31 22.65 -1.92
N HIS A 160 5.67 21.81 -2.89
CA HIS A 160 6.49 22.23 -4.03
C HIS A 160 5.67 22.87 -5.16
N LEU A 161 4.36 22.72 -5.16
CA LEU A 161 3.46 23.24 -6.18
C LEU A 161 3.02 24.69 -5.86
N MET A 162 3.96 25.64 -5.96
CA MET A 162 3.73 27.02 -5.56
C MET A 162 2.98 27.85 -6.60
N ASP A 163 3.08 27.47 -7.87
CA ASP A 163 2.42 28.14 -9.00
C ASP A 163 2.20 27.14 -10.18
N GLN A 164 1.60 27.62 -11.27
CA GLN A 164 1.33 26.79 -12.44
C GLN A 164 2.59 26.37 -13.22
N ASN A 165 3.71 27.09 -13.09
CA ASN A 165 4.97 26.67 -13.70
C ASN A 165 5.54 25.47 -12.95
N CYS A 166 5.54 25.51 -11.61
CA CYS A 166 5.91 24.37 -10.78
C CYS A 166 5.01 23.16 -11.08
N CYS A 167 3.70 23.38 -11.25
CA CYS A 167 2.78 22.32 -11.64
C CYS A 167 3.12 21.73 -13.03
N ALA A 168 3.45 22.56 -14.01
CA ALA A 168 3.81 22.07 -15.34
C ALA A 168 5.10 21.23 -15.32
N GLU A 169 6.09 21.60 -14.52
CA GLU A 169 7.33 20.84 -14.34
C GLU A 169 7.09 19.50 -13.62
N GLU A 170 6.29 19.54 -12.55
CA GLU A 170 6.07 18.37 -11.68
C GLU A 170 4.96 17.42 -12.18
N LEU A 171 3.98 17.92 -12.94
CA LEU A 171 2.80 17.15 -13.33
C LEU A 171 2.67 16.93 -14.84
N GLY A 172 3.55 17.56 -15.65
CA GLY A 172 3.41 17.60 -17.10
C GLY A 172 3.53 16.24 -17.81
N ASP A 173 4.11 15.25 -17.18
CA ASP A 173 4.26 13.88 -17.67
C ASP A 173 3.23 12.89 -17.07
N ALA A 174 2.31 13.38 -16.25
CA ALA A 174 1.30 12.53 -15.62
C ALA A 174 0.07 12.34 -16.53
N ASP A 175 -0.37 11.09 -16.66
CA ASP A 175 -1.61 10.72 -17.35
C ASP A 175 -2.86 10.97 -16.49
N GLY A 176 -2.67 11.15 -15.19
CA GLY A 176 -3.72 11.46 -14.22
C GLY A 176 -3.15 11.93 -12.90
N ILE A 177 -3.97 12.66 -12.16
CA ILE A 177 -3.60 13.24 -10.85
C ILE A 177 -4.57 12.71 -9.80
N ILE A 178 -4.02 12.20 -8.68
CA ILE A 178 -4.79 11.82 -7.50
C ILE A 178 -4.34 12.66 -6.31
N VAL A 179 -5.31 13.26 -5.61
CA VAL A 179 -5.08 13.97 -4.35
C VAL A 179 -5.77 13.18 -3.24
N PRO A 180 -5.01 12.52 -2.35
CA PRO A 180 -5.56 11.70 -1.28
C PRO A 180 -6.07 12.53 -0.10
N GLY A 181 -6.61 11.85 0.90
CA GLY A 181 -6.99 12.43 2.18
C GLY A 181 -5.79 12.97 2.98
N GLY A 182 -6.07 13.88 3.90
CA GLY A 182 -5.08 14.46 4.81
C GLY A 182 -5.75 15.42 5.78
N PHE A 183 -5.02 15.83 6.82
CA PHE A 183 -5.48 16.75 7.85
C PHE A 183 -4.57 17.98 7.96
N GLY A 184 -5.14 19.09 8.48
CA GLY A 184 -4.42 20.35 8.67
C GLY A 184 -4.18 21.12 7.38
N ASP A 185 -3.64 22.31 7.51
CA ASP A 185 -3.51 23.35 6.47
C ASP A 185 -2.27 23.23 5.58
N ARG A 186 -1.28 22.43 5.97
CA ARG A 186 -0.03 22.26 5.22
C ARG A 186 -0.27 21.76 3.81
N GLY A 187 0.29 22.45 2.81
CA GLY A 187 0.26 22.05 1.40
C GLY A 187 -1.10 22.19 0.70
N ILE A 188 -2.11 22.80 1.32
CA ILE A 188 -3.46 22.99 0.75
C ILE A 188 -3.39 23.80 -0.55
N GLU A 189 -2.68 24.93 -0.56
CA GLU A 189 -2.58 25.78 -1.75
C GLU A 189 -1.92 25.05 -2.92
N GLY A 190 -0.89 24.25 -2.66
CA GLY A 190 -0.28 23.41 -3.70
C GLY A 190 -1.22 22.35 -4.26
N MET A 191 -2.08 21.77 -3.42
CA MET A 191 -3.12 20.85 -3.90
C MET A 191 -4.16 21.57 -4.76
N ILE A 192 -4.51 22.82 -4.41
CA ILE A 192 -5.40 23.67 -5.23
C ILE A 192 -4.74 23.98 -6.58
N GLN A 193 -3.45 24.31 -6.58
CA GLN A 193 -2.68 24.51 -7.83
C GLN A 193 -2.68 23.25 -8.70
N ALA A 194 -2.51 22.06 -8.10
CA ALA A 194 -2.59 20.79 -8.83
C ALA A 194 -3.98 20.54 -9.44
N ALA A 195 -5.04 20.85 -8.70
CA ALA A 195 -6.42 20.73 -9.19
C ALA A 195 -6.69 21.70 -10.34
N GLN A 196 -6.21 22.96 -10.24
CA GLN A 196 -6.28 23.95 -11.31
C GLN A 196 -5.53 23.46 -12.54
N TYR A 197 -4.30 22.97 -12.37
CA TYR A 197 -3.50 22.44 -13.47
C TYR A 197 -4.23 21.30 -14.19
N ALA A 198 -4.79 20.37 -13.42
CA ALA A 198 -5.57 19.24 -13.97
C ALA A 198 -6.74 19.73 -14.83
N ARG A 199 -7.53 20.68 -14.32
CA ARG A 199 -8.70 21.24 -15.04
C ARG A 199 -8.29 21.98 -16.32
N GLU A 200 -7.28 22.84 -16.24
CA GLU A 200 -6.86 23.69 -17.35
C GLU A 200 -6.15 22.91 -18.47
N ASN A 201 -5.43 21.85 -18.10
CA ASN A 201 -4.71 21.00 -19.06
C ASN A 201 -5.47 19.69 -19.41
N HIS A 202 -6.73 19.56 -18.98
CA HIS A 202 -7.57 18.38 -19.25
C HIS A 202 -6.96 17.04 -18.78
N VAL A 203 -6.16 17.09 -17.69
CA VAL A 203 -5.64 15.89 -17.06
C VAL A 203 -6.69 15.31 -16.12
N PRO A 204 -7.01 14.01 -16.19
CA PRO A 204 -7.94 13.39 -15.25
C PRO A 204 -7.52 13.62 -13.79
N TYR A 205 -8.47 14.07 -12.97
CA TYR A 205 -8.26 14.34 -11.55
C TYR A 205 -9.18 13.48 -10.68
N PHE A 206 -8.64 12.89 -9.63
CA PHE A 206 -9.41 12.18 -8.63
C PHE A 206 -9.06 12.64 -7.22
N GLY A 207 -10.00 13.25 -6.53
CA GLY A 207 -9.86 13.72 -5.14
C GLY A 207 -10.53 12.77 -4.15
N ILE A 208 -9.79 12.31 -3.13
CA ILE A 208 -10.28 11.47 -2.05
C ILE A 208 -10.35 12.31 -0.77
N CYS A 209 -11.52 12.38 -0.11
CA CYS A 209 -11.72 13.11 1.15
C CYS A 209 -11.27 14.59 1.00
N LEU A 210 -10.13 14.98 1.57
CA LEU A 210 -9.53 16.30 1.38
C LEU A 210 -9.36 16.67 -0.10
N GLY A 211 -8.90 15.72 -0.94
CA GLY A 211 -8.72 15.98 -2.37
C GLY A 211 -10.02 16.34 -3.10
N MET A 212 -11.16 15.80 -2.68
CA MET A 212 -12.48 16.21 -3.18
C MET A 212 -12.81 17.63 -2.71
N GLN A 213 -12.56 17.97 -1.46
CA GLN A 213 -12.76 19.32 -0.93
C GLN A 213 -11.87 20.35 -1.66
N ILE A 214 -10.63 20.00 -1.93
CA ILE A 214 -9.69 20.81 -2.73
C ILE A 214 -10.25 21.15 -4.12
N MET A 215 -10.82 20.16 -4.80
CA MET A 215 -11.43 20.38 -6.12
C MET A 215 -12.62 21.36 -6.05
N VAL A 216 -13.44 21.27 -5.02
CA VAL A 216 -14.56 22.19 -4.79
C VAL A 216 -14.06 23.61 -4.53
N MET A 217 -13.03 23.76 -3.67
CA MET A 217 -12.42 25.06 -3.38
C MET A 217 -11.79 25.67 -4.63
N GLU A 218 -11.05 24.87 -5.41
CA GLU A 218 -10.43 25.32 -6.66
C GLU A 218 -11.49 25.85 -7.63
N TYR A 219 -12.53 25.07 -7.86
CA TYR A 219 -13.59 25.45 -8.78
C TYR A 219 -14.31 26.73 -8.33
N ALA A 220 -14.58 26.86 -7.04
CA ALA A 220 -15.19 28.07 -6.48
C ALA A 220 -14.28 29.31 -6.68
N ARG A 221 -12.97 29.18 -6.46
CA ARG A 221 -12.03 30.28 -6.63
C ARG A 221 -11.86 30.70 -8.09
N ASN A 222 -11.54 29.75 -8.95
CA ASN A 222 -11.03 30.02 -10.27
C ASN A 222 -12.09 29.99 -11.38
N VAL A 223 -13.26 29.38 -11.13
CA VAL A 223 -14.35 29.32 -12.11
C VAL A 223 -15.54 30.18 -11.70
N LEU A 224 -15.93 30.16 -10.42
CA LEU A 224 -17.06 30.94 -9.93
C LEU A 224 -16.67 32.35 -9.44
N GLY A 225 -15.38 32.63 -9.26
CA GLY A 225 -14.85 33.95 -8.91
C GLY A 225 -14.88 34.28 -7.40
N TYR A 226 -15.11 33.30 -6.54
CA TYR A 226 -15.04 33.48 -5.07
C TYR A 226 -13.57 33.33 -4.63
N ALA A 227 -12.75 34.35 -4.83
CA ALA A 227 -11.29 34.30 -4.64
C ALA A 227 -10.85 33.83 -3.25
N ASP A 228 -11.67 34.01 -2.22
CA ASP A 228 -11.44 33.60 -0.82
C ASP A 228 -12.12 32.27 -0.46
N ALA A 229 -12.71 31.56 -1.43
CA ALA A 229 -13.39 30.30 -1.16
C ALA A 229 -12.49 29.29 -0.45
N ASN A 230 -12.98 28.71 0.66
CA ASN A 230 -12.17 27.86 1.55
C ASN A 230 -13.05 26.83 2.27
N SER A 231 -12.42 26.05 3.13
CA SER A 231 -13.05 25.22 4.13
C SER A 231 -13.08 25.96 5.47
N SER A 232 -14.14 25.82 6.25
CA SER A 232 -14.21 26.31 7.64
C SER A 232 -13.16 25.67 8.55
N GLU A 233 -12.60 24.51 8.18
CA GLU A 233 -11.48 23.88 8.86
C GLU A 233 -10.21 24.75 8.80
N PHE A 234 -9.96 25.41 7.66
CA PHE A 234 -8.74 26.19 7.42
C PHE A 234 -8.95 27.69 7.58
N ALA A 235 -10.17 28.17 7.33
CA ALA A 235 -10.55 29.58 7.43
C ALA A 235 -11.91 29.70 8.13
N PRO A 236 -12.00 29.53 9.47
CA PRO A 236 -13.28 29.55 10.18
C PRO A 236 -14.09 30.84 9.99
N GLU A 237 -13.40 31.98 9.84
CA GLU A 237 -14.01 33.31 9.64
C GLU A 237 -14.12 33.70 8.16
N GLY A 238 -13.92 32.74 7.23
CA GLY A 238 -14.01 32.99 5.79
C GLY A 238 -15.41 33.36 5.35
N GLN A 239 -15.53 34.33 4.41
CA GLN A 239 -16.84 34.73 3.88
C GLN A 239 -17.46 33.70 2.95
N HIS A 240 -16.63 32.98 2.21
CA HIS A 240 -17.05 31.96 1.23
C HIS A 240 -16.51 30.58 1.61
N ASN A 241 -16.93 30.06 2.76
CA ASN A 241 -16.63 28.66 3.09
C ASN A 241 -17.54 27.73 2.30
N VAL A 242 -17.00 27.13 1.25
CA VAL A 242 -17.72 26.19 0.36
C VAL A 242 -17.69 24.76 0.90
N ILE A 243 -16.84 24.51 1.89
CA ILE A 243 -16.80 23.29 2.71
C ILE A 243 -17.02 23.72 4.16
N ASP A 244 -18.10 23.24 4.77
CA ASP A 244 -18.48 23.65 6.12
C ASP A 244 -19.22 22.52 6.85
N LEU A 245 -19.38 22.67 8.16
CA LEU A 245 -20.21 21.78 8.98
C LEU A 245 -21.67 21.89 8.57
N MET A 246 -22.35 20.76 8.51
CA MET A 246 -23.79 20.74 8.27
C MET A 246 -24.51 21.45 9.42
N PRO A 247 -25.61 22.21 9.12
CA PRO A 247 -26.31 22.99 10.15
C PRO A 247 -26.79 22.16 11.34
N ASP A 248 -27.14 20.91 11.14
CA ASP A 248 -27.57 19.96 12.18
C ASP A 248 -26.42 19.36 13.00
N GLN A 249 -25.19 19.60 12.60
CA GLN A 249 -23.99 19.14 13.29
C GLN A 249 -23.29 20.27 14.07
N GLN A 250 -23.78 21.49 13.97
CA GLN A 250 -23.25 22.60 14.76
C GLN A 250 -23.57 22.40 16.24
N GLY A 251 -22.53 22.43 17.10
CA GLY A 251 -22.64 22.24 18.53
C GLY A 251 -22.69 20.79 19.01
N VAL A 252 -22.50 19.81 18.14
CA VAL A 252 -22.26 18.43 18.54
C VAL A 252 -20.80 18.31 19.00
N GLU A 253 -20.58 18.51 20.31
CA GLU A 253 -19.28 18.24 20.90
C GLU A 253 -18.95 16.76 20.74
N THR A 254 -17.75 16.48 20.24
CA THR A 254 -17.21 15.11 20.17
C THR A 254 -17.19 14.52 21.58
N LYS A 255 -17.97 13.46 21.77
CA LYS A 255 -17.90 12.62 22.97
C LYS A 255 -16.70 11.70 22.92
#